data_7339f412403d6ed7059e4c1904db844e
#
_entry.id   7339f412403d6ed7059e4c1904db844e
#
_cell.length_a   1.000
_cell.length_b   1.000
_cell.length_c   1.000
_cell.angle_alpha   90.00
_cell.angle_beta   90.00
_cell.angle_gamma   90.00
#
_symmetry.space_group_name_H-M   'P 1'
#
loop_
_entity.id
_entity.type
_entity.pdbx_description
1 polymer ?
#
loop_
_entity_poly.entity_id
_entity_poly.type
_entity_poly.pdbx_seq_one_letter_code
_entity_poly.pdbx_strand_id
1 'polypeptide(L)'
;MPIKYLAPLAAVLPALFCLAASAQTARPAPLHAWAPQPVKPAPFTAPNKPLKRLADILARHKGKSDWAETEVLTRDYVGQYISMGPGQKTKTMFWADDRVFWWVQSGQMKVSIEGQEPFIAGKGFLVQVPYRIPYAMETVGNEPAVRFEIRAAGEVPSYPAAETPTPVKGWKFVDTIYTGRGKYDEINKPYLDFEKDVVQGGAKGGGFVRDDHTWANVIRAPGVPTPSPSSWGHFHENFAEFWVVMEGKLEFLIEGEPLIRAEVGDIVFAPEERWHRALSAGSGMGTRLAITPRPPSLHYYQPGASLGD
;
A
#
# COMPACT_ATOMS: atom_id res chain seq x y z
N MET A 1 14.46 -3.08 -89.71
CA MET A 1 14.22 -1.88 -88.90
C MET A 1 14.12 -2.28 -87.45
N PRO A 2 15.07 -1.90 -86.58
CA PRO A 2 15.01 -2.26 -85.14
C PRO A 2 14.36 -1.15 -84.35
N ILE A 3 13.44 -1.52 -83.54
CA ILE A 3 12.69 -0.69 -82.58
C ILE A 3 13.60 -0.44 -81.33
N LYS A 4 13.89 0.83 -81.06
CA LYS A 4 14.66 1.25 -79.89
C LYS A 4 13.71 1.34 -78.70
N TYR A 5 13.97 0.59 -77.64
CA TYR A 5 13.32 0.70 -76.33
C TYR A 5 13.97 1.84 -75.55
N LEU A 6 13.19 2.84 -75.17
CA LEU A 6 13.54 3.87 -74.21
C LEU A 6 13.23 3.34 -72.80
N ALA A 7 14.23 3.26 -71.93
CA ALA A 7 14.06 2.97 -70.52
C ALA A 7 13.65 4.24 -69.77
N PRO A 8 12.74 4.15 -68.78
CA PRO A 8 12.41 5.30 -67.97
C PRO A 8 13.48 5.53 -66.84
N LEU A 9 13.95 6.74 -66.73
CA LEU A 9 14.75 7.21 -65.61
C LEU A 9 13.86 7.23 -64.37
N ALA A 10 14.19 6.43 -63.38
CA ALA A 10 13.62 6.51 -62.04
C ALA A 10 14.30 7.65 -61.26
N ALA A 11 13.60 8.71 -60.97
CA ALA A 11 14.07 9.77 -60.09
C ALA A 11 13.94 9.29 -58.63
N VAL A 12 15.10 9.12 -57.97
CA VAL A 12 15.18 8.87 -56.55
C VAL A 12 15.12 10.19 -55.82
N LEU A 13 13.96 10.48 -55.18
CA LEU A 13 13.84 11.60 -54.24
C LEU A 13 14.47 11.21 -52.89
N PRO A 14 15.40 12.01 -52.35
CA PRO A 14 15.90 11.76 -50.99
C PRO A 14 14.81 12.18 -50.01
N ALA A 15 14.28 11.21 -49.24
CA ALA A 15 13.42 11.47 -48.10
C ALA A 15 14.26 12.15 -47.01
N LEU A 16 14.07 13.46 -46.82
CA LEU A 16 14.55 14.16 -45.64
C LEU A 16 13.75 13.67 -44.41
N PHE A 17 14.33 12.75 -43.63
CA PHE A 17 13.88 12.47 -42.28
C PHE A 17 14.21 13.68 -41.40
N CYS A 18 13.26 14.56 -41.20
CA CYS A 18 13.29 15.49 -40.06
C CYS A 18 13.19 14.71 -38.77
N LEU A 19 14.32 14.44 -38.12
CA LEU A 19 14.38 14.04 -36.73
C LEU A 19 13.85 15.25 -35.92
N ALA A 20 12.55 15.24 -35.60
CA ALA A 20 12.01 16.08 -34.57
C ALA A 20 12.64 15.62 -33.25
N ALA A 21 13.71 16.27 -32.83
CA ALA A 21 14.21 16.19 -31.49
C ALA A 21 13.08 16.67 -30.58
N SER A 22 12.37 15.76 -29.94
CA SER A 22 11.44 16.11 -28.85
C SER A 22 12.28 16.82 -27.80
N ALA A 23 12.15 18.13 -27.74
CA ALA A 23 12.69 18.94 -26.67
C ALA A 23 12.04 18.41 -25.37
N GLN A 24 12.78 17.61 -24.63
CA GLN A 24 12.42 17.16 -23.31
C GLN A 24 12.35 18.44 -22.48
N THR A 25 11.14 18.97 -22.27
CA THR A 25 10.94 20.15 -21.45
C THR A 25 11.57 19.86 -20.09
N ALA A 26 12.64 20.58 -19.77
CA ALA A 26 13.29 20.48 -18.48
C ALA A 26 12.22 20.62 -17.39
N ARG A 27 12.20 19.68 -16.45
CA ARG A 27 11.29 19.82 -15.29
C ARG A 27 11.56 21.17 -14.65
N PRO A 28 10.51 21.95 -14.36
CA PRO A 28 10.70 23.21 -13.66
C PRO A 28 11.47 22.96 -12.37
N ALA A 29 12.36 23.86 -12.02
CA ALA A 29 13.11 23.80 -10.77
C ALA A 29 12.13 23.75 -9.59
N PRO A 30 12.43 22.96 -8.54
CA PRO A 30 11.58 22.92 -7.35
C PRO A 30 11.41 24.32 -6.76
N LEU A 31 10.19 24.66 -6.39
CA LEU A 31 9.90 25.89 -5.66
C LEU A 31 10.04 25.58 -4.15
N HIS A 32 10.74 26.46 -3.45
CA HIS A 32 10.90 26.37 -1.99
C HIS A 32 9.96 27.36 -1.32
N ALA A 33 9.31 26.91 -0.25
CA ALA A 33 8.44 27.70 0.60
C ALA A 33 8.68 27.37 2.07
N TRP A 34 8.38 28.31 2.96
CA TRP A 34 8.37 28.04 4.39
C TRP A 34 6.96 27.67 4.82
N ALA A 35 6.86 26.62 5.63
CA ALA A 35 5.61 26.19 6.25
C ALA A 35 5.76 26.12 7.77
N PRO A 36 4.71 26.40 8.56
CA PRO A 36 4.74 26.23 9.99
C PRO A 36 4.73 24.76 10.37
N GLN A 37 5.40 24.42 11.46
CA GLN A 37 5.30 23.14 12.14
C GLN A 37 5.04 23.39 13.62
N PRO A 38 4.18 22.62 14.30
CA PRO A 38 4.02 22.72 15.75
C PRO A 38 5.34 22.50 16.47
N VAL A 39 5.60 23.30 17.50
CA VAL A 39 6.83 23.18 18.32
C VAL A 39 6.87 21.85 19.08
N LYS A 40 5.70 21.30 19.40
CA LYS A 40 5.58 20.02 20.10
C LYS A 40 5.05 18.98 19.12
N PRO A 41 5.75 17.83 18.96
CA PRO A 41 5.25 16.75 18.13
C PRO A 41 3.85 16.27 18.54
N ALA A 42 3.03 15.93 17.57
CA ALA A 42 1.71 15.34 17.82
C ALA A 42 1.83 14.06 18.66
N PRO A 43 0.96 13.84 19.67
CA PRO A 43 1.04 12.66 20.53
C PRO A 43 0.59 11.40 19.80
N PHE A 44 1.07 10.24 20.25
CA PHE A 44 0.50 8.97 19.85
C PHE A 44 -0.82 8.75 20.61
N THR A 45 -1.88 8.47 19.85
CA THR A 45 -3.22 8.21 20.41
C THR A 45 -3.53 6.72 20.29
N ALA A 46 -3.92 6.06 21.38
CA ALA A 46 -4.25 4.64 21.35
C ALA A 46 -5.28 4.30 20.24
N PRO A 47 -5.11 3.15 19.55
CA PRO A 47 -4.14 2.09 19.76
C PRO A 47 -2.76 2.39 19.16
N ASN A 48 -2.56 3.50 18.44
CA ASN A 48 -1.32 3.82 17.73
C ASN A 48 -0.13 3.93 18.69
N LYS A 49 0.98 3.34 18.29
CA LYS A 49 2.29 3.41 18.96
C LYS A 49 3.38 3.58 17.91
N PRO A 50 4.55 4.15 18.28
CA PRO A 50 5.66 4.27 17.35
C PRO A 50 6.04 2.96 16.68
N LEU A 51 6.00 1.87 17.44
CA LEU A 51 6.30 0.52 16.99
C LEU A 51 5.34 -0.47 17.62
N LYS A 52 4.82 -1.37 16.81
CA LYS A 52 4.09 -2.55 17.23
C LYS A 52 4.74 -3.81 16.67
N ARG A 53 5.20 -4.66 17.56
CA ARG A 53 5.86 -5.90 17.20
C ARG A 53 4.84 -6.97 16.85
N LEU A 54 4.98 -7.58 15.68
CA LEU A 54 4.17 -8.74 15.30
C LEU A 54 4.29 -9.86 16.33
N ALA A 55 5.51 -10.12 16.84
CA ALA A 55 5.75 -11.14 17.85
C ALA A 55 4.89 -10.93 19.11
N ASP A 56 4.72 -9.70 19.58
CA ASP A 56 3.89 -9.37 20.75
C ASP A 56 2.40 -9.58 20.45
N ILE A 57 1.97 -9.22 19.23
CA ILE A 57 0.59 -9.43 18.77
C ILE A 57 0.27 -10.93 18.77
N LEU A 58 1.12 -11.72 18.12
CA LEU A 58 0.94 -13.18 18.07
C LEU A 58 1.00 -13.83 19.46
N ALA A 59 1.85 -13.32 20.36
CA ALA A 59 1.93 -13.82 21.73
C ALA A 59 0.63 -13.60 22.52
N ARG A 60 -0.06 -12.45 22.33
CA ARG A 60 -1.37 -12.18 22.94
C ARG A 60 -2.48 -13.13 22.46
N HIS A 61 -2.31 -13.68 21.27
CA HIS A 61 -3.28 -14.58 20.63
C HIS A 61 -2.82 -16.04 20.60
N LYS A 62 -1.78 -16.38 21.35
CA LYS A 62 -1.25 -17.75 21.41
C LYS A 62 -2.37 -18.77 21.70
N GLY A 63 -2.47 -19.79 20.85
CA GLY A 63 -3.48 -20.85 20.95
C GLY A 63 -4.87 -20.48 20.40
N LYS A 64 -5.04 -19.28 19.83
CA LYS A 64 -6.27 -18.88 19.15
C LYS A 64 -6.03 -18.90 17.64
N SER A 65 -6.90 -19.55 16.90
CA SER A 65 -6.84 -19.59 15.43
C SER A 65 -7.69 -18.51 14.78
N ASP A 66 -8.60 -17.89 15.54
CA ASP A 66 -9.57 -16.89 15.07
C ASP A 66 -9.56 -15.68 15.99
N TRP A 67 -9.08 -14.55 15.48
CA TRP A 67 -8.98 -13.30 16.22
C TRP A 67 -8.79 -12.10 15.28
N ALA A 68 -9.13 -10.93 15.79
CA ALA A 68 -8.82 -9.66 15.15
C ALA A 68 -8.35 -8.66 16.21
N GLU A 69 -7.31 -7.87 15.88
CA GLU A 69 -6.79 -6.82 16.75
C GLU A 69 -6.50 -5.56 15.95
N THR A 70 -7.03 -4.43 16.42
CA THR A 70 -6.79 -3.12 15.80
C THR A 70 -5.43 -2.59 16.23
N GLU A 71 -4.56 -2.36 15.25
CA GLU A 71 -3.21 -1.89 15.46
C GLU A 71 -3.03 -0.43 15.04
N VAL A 72 -3.76 0.01 14.04
CA VAL A 72 -3.78 1.38 13.55
C VAL A 72 -5.21 1.90 13.56
N LEU A 73 -5.39 3.10 14.10
CA LEU A 73 -6.66 3.80 14.06
C LEU A 73 -6.39 5.30 13.87
N THR A 74 -6.75 5.81 12.71
CA THR A 74 -6.69 7.23 12.38
C THR A 74 -8.07 7.73 12.00
N ARG A 75 -8.20 8.99 11.64
CA ARG A 75 -9.45 9.48 11.05
C ARG A 75 -9.73 8.88 9.67
N ASP A 76 -8.68 8.45 8.95
CA ASP A 76 -8.78 7.94 7.58
C ASP A 76 -8.83 6.40 7.55
N TYR A 77 -8.10 5.71 8.43
CA TYR A 77 -7.92 4.25 8.35
C TYR A 77 -8.12 3.50 9.65
N VAL A 78 -8.56 2.26 9.47
CA VAL A 78 -8.41 1.17 10.45
C VAL A 78 -7.48 0.13 9.85
N GLY A 79 -6.39 -0.17 10.57
CA GLY A 79 -5.46 -1.26 10.27
C GLY A 79 -5.56 -2.36 11.33
N GLN A 80 -5.84 -3.59 10.91
CA GLN A 80 -6.05 -4.72 11.81
C GLN A 80 -5.23 -5.94 11.39
N TYR A 81 -4.61 -6.61 12.36
CA TYR A 81 -4.25 -8.00 12.18
C TYR A 81 -5.48 -8.89 12.40
N ILE A 82 -5.72 -9.76 11.43
CA ILE A 82 -6.86 -10.70 11.45
C ILE A 82 -6.34 -12.10 11.14
N SER A 83 -6.67 -13.04 12.02
CA SER A 83 -6.44 -14.46 11.83
C SER A 83 -7.76 -15.17 11.57
N MET A 84 -7.79 -16.00 10.56
CA MET A 84 -8.91 -16.92 10.26
C MET A 84 -8.41 -18.34 10.35
N GLY A 85 -9.07 -19.15 11.20
CA GLY A 85 -8.73 -20.56 11.39
C GLY A 85 -8.94 -21.41 10.13
N PRO A 86 -8.39 -22.63 10.09
CA PRO A 86 -8.55 -23.55 8.95
C PRO A 86 -10.01 -23.76 8.57
N GLY A 87 -10.32 -23.63 7.27
CA GLY A 87 -11.65 -23.84 6.74
C GLY A 87 -12.68 -22.73 7.03
N GLN A 88 -12.29 -21.69 7.76
CA GLN A 88 -13.17 -20.55 7.99
C GLN A 88 -13.39 -19.75 6.70
N LYS A 89 -14.61 -19.23 6.57
CA LYS A 89 -15.06 -18.44 5.43
C LYS A 89 -15.71 -17.15 5.90
N THR A 90 -15.46 -16.08 5.19
CA THR A 90 -16.28 -14.87 5.33
C THR A 90 -17.59 -15.05 4.55
N LYS A 91 -18.61 -14.30 4.95
CA LYS A 91 -19.75 -14.06 4.05
C LYS A 91 -19.28 -13.22 2.86
N THR A 92 -20.01 -13.29 1.75
CA THR A 92 -19.81 -12.35 0.66
C THR A 92 -20.20 -10.97 1.14
N MET A 93 -19.29 -10.01 1.02
CA MET A 93 -19.48 -8.62 1.53
C MET A 93 -18.74 -7.65 0.62
N PHE A 94 -18.99 -6.36 0.80
CA PHE A 94 -18.26 -5.28 0.15
C PHE A 94 -18.16 -4.06 1.07
N TRP A 95 -17.21 -3.17 0.78
CA TRP A 95 -17.09 -1.86 1.41
C TRP A 95 -17.76 -0.80 0.51
N ALA A 96 -18.47 0.14 1.12
CA ALA A 96 -19.38 1.00 0.37
C ALA A 96 -18.68 2.14 -0.37
N ASP A 97 -17.68 2.74 0.24
CA ASP A 97 -17.13 4.01 -0.21
C ASP A 97 -15.63 3.96 -0.54
N ASP A 98 -14.88 3.06 0.11
CA ASP A 98 -13.45 2.94 -0.08
C ASP A 98 -13.00 1.53 -0.45
N ARG A 99 -11.78 1.45 -0.96
CA ARG A 99 -11.07 0.22 -1.25
C ARG A 99 -10.56 -0.40 0.04
N VAL A 100 -10.76 -1.72 0.19
CA VAL A 100 -10.09 -2.52 1.20
C VAL A 100 -8.87 -3.19 0.60
N PHE A 101 -7.80 -3.29 1.37
CA PHE A 101 -6.62 -4.04 0.94
C PHE A 101 -5.92 -4.68 2.13
N TRP A 102 -5.13 -5.71 1.87
CA TRP A 102 -4.41 -6.42 2.93
C TRP A 102 -3.12 -7.06 2.41
N TRP A 103 -2.23 -7.27 3.34
CA TRP A 103 -1.03 -8.08 3.17
C TRP A 103 -1.18 -9.40 3.91
N VAL A 104 -0.91 -10.53 3.24
CA VAL A 104 -0.94 -11.87 3.86
C VAL A 104 0.40 -12.12 4.56
N GLN A 105 0.34 -12.22 5.87
CA GLN A 105 1.52 -12.45 6.71
C GLN A 105 1.90 -13.92 6.77
N SER A 106 0.90 -14.81 6.92
CA SER A 106 1.10 -16.27 6.98
C SER A 106 -0.16 -17.02 6.57
N GLY A 107 -0.01 -18.34 6.33
CA GLY A 107 -1.08 -19.17 5.86
C GLY A 107 -1.48 -18.90 4.43
N GLN A 108 -2.64 -19.39 4.01
CA GLN A 108 -3.18 -19.24 2.67
C GLN A 108 -4.68 -18.99 2.74
N MET A 109 -5.18 -18.17 1.84
CA MET A 109 -6.60 -17.93 1.68
C MET A 109 -7.01 -17.98 0.20
N LYS A 110 -8.12 -18.63 -0.07
CA LYS A 110 -8.81 -18.51 -1.34
C LYS A 110 -9.60 -17.21 -1.32
N VAL A 111 -9.35 -16.35 -2.29
CA VAL A 111 -10.04 -15.08 -2.45
C VAL A 111 -10.93 -15.16 -3.67
N SER A 112 -12.22 -14.85 -3.50
CA SER A 112 -13.21 -14.79 -4.55
C SER A 112 -13.73 -13.37 -4.63
N ILE A 113 -13.47 -12.68 -5.74
CA ILE A 113 -13.88 -11.31 -6.00
C ILE A 113 -14.80 -11.31 -7.22
N GLU A 114 -15.94 -10.65 -7.12
CA GLU A 114 -16.87 -10.57 -8.26
C GLU A 114 -16.17 -10.00 -9.50
N GLY A 115 -16.32 -10.69 -10.63
CA GLY A 115 -15.68 -10.30 -11.90
C GLY A 115 -14.20 -10.69 -12.03
N GLN A 116 -13.65 -11.43 -11.06
CA GLN A 116 -12.29 -11.99 -11.13
C GLN A 116 -12.32 -13.51 -10.98
N GLU A 117 -11.37 -14.20 -11.61
CA GLU A 117 -11.13 -15.60 -11.31
C GLU A 117 -10.65 -15.76 -9.86
N PRO A 118 -11.21 -16.71 -9.09
CA PRO A 118 -10.74 -16.98 -7.73
C PRO A 118 -9.27 -17.39 -7.72
N PHE A 119 -8.51 -16.89 -6.73
CA PHE A 119 -7.10 -17.19 -6.59
C PHE A 119 -6.73 -17.54 -5.13
N ILE A 120 -5.58 -18.17 -4.97
CA ILE A 120 -5.00 -18.46 -3.66
C ILE A 120 -3.96 -17.38 -3.34
N ALA A 121 -4.20 -16.63 -2.28
CA ALA A 121 -3.25 -15.67 -1.73
C ALA A 121 -2.50 -16.32 -0.56
N GLY A 122 -1.20 -16.48 -0.70
CA GLY A 122 -0.30 -16.99 0.34
C GLY A 122 0.52 -15.87 0.97
N LYS A 123 1.47 -16.28 1.83
CA LYS A 123 2.40 -15.35 2.48
C LYS A 123 3.05 -14.42 1.45
N GLY A 124 3.04 -13.11 1.74
CA GLY A 124 3.61 -12.08 0.89
C GLY A 124 2.63 -11.47 -0.09
N PHE A 125 1.50 -12.11 -0.38
CA PHE A 125 0.51 -11.51 -1.26
C PHE A 125 -0.04 -10.21 -0.69
N LEU A 126 -0.12 -9.22 -1.54
CA LEU A 126 -0.94 -8.02 -1.35
C LEU A 126 -2.21 -8.19 -2.18
N VAL A 127 -3.36 -7.99 -1.57
CA VAL A 127 -4.67 -8.13 -2.22
C VAL A 127 -5.46 -6.85 -1.98
N GLN A 128 -6.26 -6.43 -2.97
CA GLN A 128 -7.15 -5.29 -2.84
C GLN A 128 -8.49 -5.53 -3.53
N VAL A 129 -9.53 -4.94 -2.99
CA VAL A 129 -10.88 -4.98 -3.55
C VAL A 129 -11.43 -3.57 -3.65
N PRO A 130 -11.85 -3.12 -4.85
CA PRO A 130 -12.46 -1.81 -5.03
C PRO A 130 -13.80 -1.69 -4.28
N TYR A 131 -14.21 -0.46 -3.96
CA TYR A 131 -15.49 -0.21 -3.31
C TYR A 131 -16.66 -0.79 -4.11
N ARG A 132 -17.67 -1.30 -3.41
CA ARG A 132 -18.90 -1.90 -3.94
C ARG A 132 -18.68 -3.11 -4.84
N ILE A 133 -17.54 -3.79 -4.72
CA ILE A 133 -17.29 -5.07 -5.38
C ILE A 133 -17.42 -6.18 -4.32
N PRO A 134 -18.39 -7.10 -4.47
CA PRO A 134 -18.56 -8.23 -3.56
C PRO A 134 -17.34 -9.15 -3.59
N TYR A 135 -16.92 -9.59 -2.42
CA TYR A 135 -15.85 -10.56 -2.26
C TYR A 135 -16.05 -11.44 -1.03
N ALA A 136 -15.41 -12.60 -1.06
CA ALA A 136 -15.34 -13.52 0.06
C ALA A 136 -13.95 -14.13 0.14
N MET A 137 -13.59 -14.59 1.34
CA MET A 137 -12.33 -15.26 1.63
C MET A 137 -12.59 -16.57 2.36
N GLU A 138 -11.76 -17.55 2.10
CA GLU A 138 -11.75 -18.85 2.77
C GLU A 138 -10.32 -19.24 3.12
N THR A 139 -10.04 -19.56 4.38
CA THR A 139 -8.74 -20.10 4.77
C THR A 139 -8.60 -21.51 4.21
N VAL A 140 -7.52 -21.76 3.47
CA VAL A 140 -7.22 -23.07 2.89
C VAL A 140 -5.98 -23.68 3.55
N GLY A 141 -5.92 -25.02 3.55
CA GLY A 141 -4.87 -25.74 4.25
C GLY A 141 -5.19 -25.94 5.74
N ASN A 142 -4.19 -26.34 6.51
CA ASN A 142 -4.33 -26.77 7.90
C ASN A 142 -3.87 -25.73 8.91
N GLU A 143 -3.38 -24.58 8.44
CA GLU A 143 -2.88 -23.50 9.28
C GLU A 143 -3.79 -22.27 9.18
N PRO A 144 -3.90 -21.48 10.25
CA PRO A 144 -4.60 -20.21 10.19
C PRO A 144 -3.97 -19.26 9.16
N ALA A 145 -4.79 -18.52 8.46
CA ALA A 145 -4.32 -17.42 7.61
C ALA A 145 -4.35 -16.10 8.38
N VAL A 146 -3.19 -15.46 8.48
CA VAL A 146 -3.02 -14.16 9.15
C VAL A 146 -2.76 -13.09 8.11
N ARG A 147 -3.52 -12.02 8.18
CA ARG A 147 -3.35 -10.85 7.31
C ARG A 147 -3.36 -9.55 8.10
N PHE A 148 -2.70 -8.54 7.58
CA PHE A 148 -2.89 -7.16 8.01
C PHE A 148 -3.80 -6.46 7.00
N GLU A 149 -5.02 -6.14 7.43
CA GLU A 149 -6.07 -5.53 6.61
C GLU A 149 -6.19 -4.04 6.92
N ILE A 150 -6.29 -3.24 5.86
CA ILE A 150 -6.45 -1.80 5.92
C ILE A 150 -7.74 -1.43 5.18
N ARG A 151 -8.57 -0.61 5.82
CA ARG A 151 -9.81 -0.08 5.28
C ARG A 151 -10.09 1.31 5.83
N ALA A 152 -11.06 1.99 5.23
CA ALA A 152 -11.49 3.30 5.73
C ALA A 152 -12.01 3.22 7.17
N ALA A 153 -11.74 4.26 7.93
CA ALA A 153 -12.25 4.39 9.29
C ALA A 153 -13.76 4.66 9.27
N GLY A 154 -14.46 4.06 10.23
CA GLY A 154 -15.92 4.27 10.39
C GLY A 154 -16.79 3.44 9.46
N GLU A 155 -16.25 2.81 8.43
CA GLU A 155 -17.03 1.91 7.57
C GLU A 155 -17.39 0.59 8.26
N VAL A 156 -18.56 0.10 7.91
CA VAL A 156 -19.04 -1.25 8.25
C VAL A 156 -19.29 -2.03 6.95
N PRO A 157 -19.10 -3.36 6.95
CA PRO A 157 -19.30 -4.15 5.76
C PRO A 157 -20.76 -4.12 5.31
N SER A 158 -20.97 -3.99 4.02
CA SER A 158 -22.27 -4.15 3.36
C SER A 158 -22.36 -5.54 2.72
N TYR A 159 -23.58 -6.06 2.57
CA TYR A 159 -23.80 -7.41 2.06
C TYR A 159 -24.72 -7.37 0.84
N PRO A 160 -24.46 -8.17 -0.21
CA PRO A 160 -25.44 -8.37 -1.28
C PRO A 160 -26.81 -8.80 -0.70
N ALA A 161 -27.89 -8.43 -1.35
CA ALA A 161 -29.25 -8.73 -0.86
C ALA A 161 -29.53 -10.25 -0.66
N ALA A 162 -28.76 -11.11 -1.33
CA ALA A 162 -28.84 -12.57 -1.17
C ALA A 162 -28.11 -13.10 0.07
N GLU A 163 -27.32 -12.25 0.76
CA GLU A 163 -26.52 -12.65 1.91
C GLU A 163 -27.20 -12.20 3.22
N THR A 164 -27.10 -13.01 4.25
CA THR A 164 -27.50 -12.60 5.60
C THR A 164 -26.38 -11.81 6.25
N PRO A 165 -26.57 -10.56 6.64
CA PRO A 165 -25.53 -9.77 7.30
C PRO A 165 -24.96 -10.43 8.55
N THR A 166 -23.68 -10.23 8.82
CA THR A 166 -23.11 -10.53 10.12
C THR A 166 -23.44 -9.38 11.07
N PRO A 167 -24.11 -9.63 12.21
CA PRO A 167 -24.48 -8.56 13.13
C PRO A 167 -23.27 -7.72 13.57
N VAL A 168 -23.42 -6.40 13.54
CA VAL A 168 -22.44 -5.44 14.06
C VAL A 168 -23.06 -4.71 15.24
N LYS A 169 -22.39 -4.78 16.40
CA LYS A 169 -22.88 -4.18 17.63
C LYS A 169 -23.17 -2.68 17.47
N GLY A 170 -24.37 -2.25 17.77
CA GLY A 170 -24.79 -0.86 17.69
C GLY A 170 -25.30 -0.41 16.33
N TRP A 171 -25.33 -1.30 15.33
CA TRP A 171 -25.77 -1.01 13.97
C TRP A 171 -27.03 -1.80 13.58
N LYS A 172 -27.84 -1.20 12.70
CA LYS A 172 -28.95 -1.87 12.03
C LYS A 172 -28.66 -1.87 10.53
N PHE A 173 -28.88 -3.01 9.89
CA PHE A 173 -28.83 -3.09 8.44
C PHE A 173 -30.15 -2.66 7.82
N VAL A 174 -30.09 -1.93 6.75
CA VAL A 174 -31.22 -1.43 5.97
C VAL A 174 -30.99 -1.75 4.49
N ASP A 175 -32.06 -1.83 3.73
CA ASP A 175 -31.93 -1.96 2.29
C ASP A 175 -31.30 -0.70 1.68
N THR A 176 -30.43 -0.91 0.71
CA THR A 176 -29.81 0.18 -0.04
C THR A 176 -29.76 -0.13 -1.52
N ILE A 177 -29.86 0.90 -2.33
CA ILE A 177 -29.63 0.83 -3.77
C ILE A 177 -28.42 1.66 -4.08
N TYR A 178 -27.43 1.10 -4.76
CA TYR A 178 -26.23 1.82 -5.15
C TYR A 178 -25.98 1.73 -6.65
N THR A 179 -25.38 2.77 -7.20
CA THR A 179 -24.88 2.86 -8.57
C THR A 179 -23.40 3.19 -8.54
N GLY A 180 -22.70 2.80 -9.58
CA GLY A 180 -21.25 2.97 -9.63
C GLY A 180 -20.53 1.96 -8.73
N ARG A 181 -19.36 1.57 -9.18
CA ARG A 181 -18.47 0.62 -8.51
C ARG A 181 -17.03 1.04 -8.75
N GLY A 182 -16.18 0.77 -7.82
CA GLY A 182 -14.74 0.84 -8.04
C GLY A 182 -14.31 -0.15 -9.13
N LYS A 183 -13.14 0.05 -9.66
CA LYS A 183 -12.57 -0.78 -10.72
C LYS A 183 -11.09 -1.03 -10.51
N TYR A 184 -10.59 -2.05 -11.18
CA TYR A 184 -9.16 -2.28 -11.35
C TYR A 184 -8.63 -1.49 -12.55
N ASP A 185 -7.35 -1.20 -12.52
CA ASP A 185 -6.61 -0.51 -13.59
C ASP A 185 -5.17 -1.03 -13.66
N GLU A 186 -4.28 -0.31 -14.32
CA GLU A 186 -2.88 -0.73 -14.49
C GLU A 186 -2.08 -0.76 -13.17
N ILE A 187 -2.43 0.09 -12.22
CA ILE A 187 -1.81 0.15 -10.89
C ILE A 187 -2.61 -0.69 -9.89
N ASN A 188 -3.89 -0.43 -9.81
CA ASN A 188 -4.81 -1.08 -8.88
C ASN A 188 -5.22 -2.45 -9.41
N LYS A 189 -4.35 -3.44 -9.27
CA LYS A 189 -4.60 -4.84 -9.67
C LYS A 189 -5.21 -5.62 -8.51
N PRO A 190 -5.95 -6.73 -8.77
CA PRO A 190 -6.57 -7.53 -7.71
C PRO A 190 -5.57 -8.01 -6.65
N TYR A 191 -4.37 -8.34 -7.08
CA TYR A 191 -3.30 -8.76 -6.18
C TYR A 191 -1.92 -8.47 -6.78
N LEU A 192 -0.91 -8.51 -5.91
CA LEU A 192 0.50 -8.55 -6.23
C LEU A 192 1.13 -9.68 -5.41
N ASP A 193 1.75 -10.63 -6.09
CA ASP A 193 2.58 -11.66 -5.46
C ASP A 193 3.96 -11.07 -5.23
N PHE A 194 4.23 -10.67 -3.97
CA PHE A 194 5.46 -9.96 -3.63
C PHE A 194 6.71 -10.74 -4.00
N GLU A 195 6.72 -12.03 -3.74
CA GLU A 195 7.90 -12.88 -4.05
C GLU A 195 8.15 -12.94 -5.55
N LYS A 196 7.11 -13.27 -6.32
CA LYS A 196 7.21 -13.44 -7.77
C LYS A 196 7.40 -12.10 -8.50
N ASP A 197 6.55 -11.12 -8.19
CA ASP A 197 6.44 -9.91 -8.99
C ASP A 197 7.49 -8.86 -8.60
N VAL A 198 7.91 -8.83 -7.31
CA VAL A 198 8.85 -7.84 -6.80
C VAL A 198 10.24 -8.43 -6.58
N VAL A 199 10.36 -9.50 -5.80
CA VAL A 199 11.67 -10.06 -5.45
C VAL A 199 12.33 -10.70 -6.66
N GLN A 200 11.66 -11.68 -7.28
CA GLN A 200 12.18 -12.39 -8.47
C GLN A 200 12.08 -11.54 -9.73
N GLY A 201 11.05 -10.72 -9.86
CA GLY A 201 10.89 -9.78 -10.97
C GLY A 201 11.86 -8.61 -10.94
N GLY A 202 12.66 -8.46 -9.87
CA GLY A 202 13.69 -7.41 -9.75
C GLY A 202 13.13 -5.99 -9.63
N ALA A 203 11.84 -5.84 -9.38
CA ALA A 203 11.22 -4.54 -9.23
C ALA A 203 11.68 -3.84 -7.94
N LYS A 204 11.82 -2.51 -8.00
CA LYS A 204 12.10 -1.69 -6.80
C LYS A 204 10.85 -1.41 -5.96
N GLY A 205 9.72 -2.04 -6.32
CA GLY A 205 8.41 -1.76 -5.78
C GLY A 205 7.62 -0.79 -6.67
N GLY A 206 6.57 -0.23 -6.13
CA GLY A 206 5.68 0.70 -6.85
C GLY A 206 4.36 0.88 -6.14
N GLY A 207 3.44 1.64 -6.74
CA GLY A 207 2.08 1.79 -6.23
C GLY A 207 1.35 0.45 -6.28
N PHE A 208 0.79 0.05 -5.15
CA PHE A 208 -0.11 -1.09 -5.05
C PHE A 208 -1.57 -0.63 -4.98
N VAL A 209 -1.88 0.37 -4.18
CA VAL A 209 -3.13 1.12 -4.22
C VAL A 209 -2.81 2.57 -4.58
N ARG A 210 -3.53 3.11 -5.54
CA ARG A 210 -3.41 4.51 -5.91
C ARG A 210 -4.76 5.01 -6.44
N ASP A 211 -5.47 5.70 -5.62
CA ASP A 211 -6.71 6.38 -5.98
C ASP A 211 -6.79 7.74 -5.26
N ASP A 212 -7.95 8.39 -5.26
CA ASP A 212 -8.18 9.69 -4.64
C ASP A 212 -8.30 9.64 -3.11
N HIS A 213 -8.34 8.45 -2.51
CA HIS A 213 -8.45 8.23 -1.07
C HIS A 213 -7.18 7.66 -0.45
N THR A 214 -6.45 6.81 -1.17
CA THR A 214 -5.37 6.00 -0.62
C THR A 214 -4.15 5.95 -1.53
N TRP A 215 -2.97 6.08 -0.92
CA TRP A 215 -1.70 5.63 -1.47
C TRP A 215 -1.11 4.53 -0.60
N ALA A 216 -0.97 3.36 -1.19
CA ALA A 216 -0.20 2.27 -0.61
C ALA A 216 0.92 1.87 -1.58
N ASN A 217 2.16 2.15 -1.18
CA ASN A 217 3.34 1.92 -2.00
C ASN A 217 4.18 0.80 -1.42
N VAL A 218 4.55 -0.16 -2.24
CA VAL A 218 5.62 -1.11 -1.94
C VAL A 218 6.94 -0.42 -2.25
N ILE A 219 7.76 -0.20 -1.25
CA ILE A 219 9.06 0.47 -1.38
C ILE A 219 10.15 -0.52 -0.99
N ARG A 220 10.93 -0.96 -1.97
CA ARG A 220 12.04 -1.91 -1.84
C ARG A 220 13.36 -1.23 -2.15
N ALA A 221 14.30 -1.27 -1.22
CA ALA A 221 15.59 -0.62 -1.36
C ALA A 221 16.71 -1.43 -0.70
N PRO A 222 17.96 -1.30 -1.18
CA PRO A 222 19.11 -1.84 -0.48
C PRO A 222 19.32 -1.15 0.86
N GLY A 223 19.93 -1.87 1.78
CA GLY A 223 20.30 -1.33 3.07
C GLY A 223 21.33 -0.20 2.95
N VAL A 224 21.18 0.78 3.83
CA VAL A 224 22.07 1.92 3.95
C VAL A 224 22.60 2.02 5.38
N PRO A 225 23.69 2.73 5.63
CA PRO A 225 24.14 3.02 6.99
C PRO A 225 23.06 3.71 7.82
N THR A 226 23.03 3.41 9.11
CA THR A 226 22.13 4.08 10.05
C THR A 226 22.26 5.61 9.91
N PRO A 227 21.16 6.33 9.71
CA PRO A 227 21.21 7.77 9.49
C PRO A 227 21.62 8.52 10.77
N SER A 228 22.09 9.76 10.60
CA SER A 228 22.26 10.66 11.73
C SER A 228 20.92 10.85 12.47
N PRO A 229 20.91 10.86 13.80
CA PRO A 229 19.69 11.15 14.58
C PRO A 229 19.02 12.49 14.25
N SER A 230 19.74 13.41 13.60
CA SER A 230 19.22 14.72 13.15
C SER A 230 18.68 14.70 11.72
N SER A 231 18.77 13.58 11.01
CA SER A 231 18.29 13.44 9.61
C SER A 231 16.84 12.96 9.58
N TRP A 232 15.91 13.83 9.96
CA TRP A 232 14.51 13.49 10.20
C TRP A 232 13.70 13.17 8.94
N GLY A 233 14.18 13.49 7.75
CA GLY A 233 13.43 13.26 6.51
C GLY A 233 12.36 14.33 6.25
N HIS A 234 11.10 13.97 6.42
CA HIS A 234 9.96 14.85 6.15
C HIS A 234 8.82 14.63 7.16
N PHE A 235 7.79 15.46 7.07
CA PHE A 235 6.51 15.25 7.76
C PHE A 235 5.33 15.55 6.81
N HIS A 236 4.14 15.17 7.23
CA HIS A 236 2.87 15.51 6.61
C HIS A 236 2.02 16.32 7.57
N GLU A 237 1.43 17.41 7.08
CA GLU A 237 0.71 18.36 7.92
C GLU A 237 -0.62 17.82 8.47
N ASN A 238 -1.33 17.04 7.68
CA ASN A 238 -2.75 16.77 7.94
C ASN A 238 -3.13 15.29 7.89
N PHE A 239 -2.17 14.39 7.98
CA PHE A 239 -2.42 12.96 8.10
C PHE A 239 -1.23 12.20 8.69
N ALA A 240 -1.51 11.05 9.26
CA ALA A 240 -0.51 10.11 9.73
C ALA A 240 -0.04 9.20 8.58
N GLU A 241 1.22 8.80 8.63
CA GLU A 241 1.76 7.74 7.78
C GLU A 241 2.10 6.51 8.62
N PHE A 242 1.88 5.33 8.08
CA PHE A 242 2.30 4.10 8.73
C PHE A 242 2.83 3.08 7.73
N TRP A 243 3.63 2.16 8.25
CA TRP A 243 4.33 1.16 7.44
C TRP A 243 4.17 -0.21 8.03
N VAL A 244 4.09 -1.21 7.14
CA VAL A 244 4.26 -2.63 7.46
C VAL A 244 5.57 -3.10 6.85
N VAL A 245 6.42 -3.72 7.63
CA VAL A 245 7.68 -4.31 7.13
C VAL A 245 7.37 -5.62 6.44
N MET A 246 7.74 -5.75 5.17
CA MET A 246 7.46 -6.94 4.35
C MET A 246 8.71 -7.82 4.14
N GLU A 247 9.90 -7.21 4.11
CA GLU A 247 11.17 -7.92 3.87
C GLU A 247 12.29 -7.23 4.65
N GLY A 248 13.22 -8.03 5.18
CA GLY A 248 14.46 -7.55 5.80
C GLY A 248 14.25 -6.84 7.14
N LYS A 249 15.15 -5.89 7.41
CA LYS A 249 15.12 -5.03 8.59
C LYS A 249 15.09 -3.58 8.16
N LEU A 250 14.29 -2.80 8.84
CA LEU A 250 14.13 -1.37 8.57
C LEU A 250 14.46 -0.57 9.82
N GLU A 251 15.03 0.59 9.61
CA GLU A 251 15.24 1.60 10.65
C GLU A 251 14.36 2.82 10.38
N PHE A 252 13.74 3.33 11.43
CA PHE A 252 12.89 4.50 11.37
C PHE A 252 13.37 5.54 12.37
N LEU A 253 13.51 6.75 11.89
CA LEU A 253 13.60 7.93 12.74
C LEU A 253 12.20 8.55 12.81
N ILE A 254 11.71 8.75 14.03
CA ILE A 254 10.46 9.46 14.29
C ILE A 254 10.77 10.49 15.37
N GLU A 255 10.39 11.73 15.14
CA GLU A 255 10.64 12.83 16.06
C GLU A 255 10.17 12.51 17.48
N GLY A 256 11.07 12.72 18.45
CA GLY A 256 10.80 12.45 19.87
C GLY A 256 10.91 10.99 20.28
N GLU A 257 11.23 10.07 19.35
CA GLU A 257 11.42 8.66 19.64
C GLU A 257 12.90 8.25 19.47
N PRO A 258 13.37 7.22 20.18
CA PRO A 258 14.65 6.60 19.88
C PRO A 258 14.60 5.92 18.51
N LEU A 259 15.78 5.65 17.92
CA LEU A 259 15.88 4.90 16.68
C LEU A 259 15.09 3.57 16.77
N ILE A 260 14.08 3.45 15.92
CA ILE A 260 13.23 2.26 15.84
C ILE A 260 13.85 1.27 14.86
N ARG A 261 14.03 0.02 15.29
CA ARG A 261 14.40 -1.10 14.44
C ARG A 261 13.23 -2.04 14.32
N ALA A 262 12.72 -2.22 13.09
CA ALA A 262 11.56 -3.04 12.80
C ALA A 262 11.92 -4.22 11.92
N GLU A 263 11.21 -5.33 12.11
CA GLU A 263 11.36 -6.60 11.41
C GLU A 263 10.05 -6.96 10.67
N VAL A 264 10.10 -8.01 9.85
CA VAL A 264 8.94 -8.43 9.03
C VAL A 264 7.69 -8.62 9.87
N GLY A 265 6.63 -7.94 9.48
CA GLY A 265 5.33 -7.91 10.16
C GLY A 265 5.19 -6.85 11.24
N ASP A 266 6.25 -6.16 11.61
CA ASP A 266 6.12 -5.03 12.52
C ASP A 266 5.41 -3.86 11.83
N ILE A 267 4.65 -3.11 12.61
CA ILE A 267 3.99 -1.88 12.17
C ILE A 267 4.70 -0.69 12.82
N VAL A 268 5.06 0.28 12.01
CA VAL A 268 5.61 1.57 12.48
C VAL A 268 4.63 2.66 12.09
N PHE A 269 4.43 3.63 12.96
CA PHE A 269 3.44 4.68 12.82
C PHE A 269 4.02 6.05 13.15
N ALA A 270 3.83 7.02 12.27
CA ALA A 270 4.12 8.43 12.51
C ALA A 270 2.83 9.25 12.48
N PRO A 271 2.48 9.94 13.57
CA PRO A 271 1.37 10.89 13.58
C PRO A 271 1.58 12.03 12.58
N GLU A 272 0.49 12.71 12.21
CA GLU A 272 0.56 13.96 11.47
C GLU A 272 1.53 14.96 12.14
N GLU A 273 2.14 15.83 11.33
CA GLU A 273 3.06 16.89 11.77
C GLU A 273 4.35 16.42 12.44
N ARG A 274 4.61 15.12 12.52
CA ARG A 274 5.79 14.55 13.16
C ARG A 274 6.83 14.15 12.13
N TRP A 275 8.03 14.67 12.24
CA TRP A 275 9.16 14.28 11.40
C TRP A 275 9.38 12.77 11.40
N HIS A 276 9.61 12.22 10.23
CA HIS A 276 9.91 10.80 10.10
C HIS A 276 10.77 10.48 8.86
N ARG A 277 11.50 9.37 8.97
CA ARG A 277 12.29 8.79 7.88
C ARG A 277 12.31 7.27 8.03
N ALA A 278 12.12 6.55 6.93
CA ALA A 278 12.17 5.09 6.88
C ALA A 278 13.30 4.64 5.94
N LEU A 279 14.17 3.76 6.40
CA LEU A 279 15.36 3.29 5.69
C LEU A 279 15.49 1.78 5.81
N SER A 280 16.01 1.14 4.76
CA SER A 280 16.46 -0.25 4.85
C SER A 280 17.77 -0.31 5.65
N ALA A 281 17.88 -1.22 6.59
CA ALA A 281 19.02 -1.34 7.50
C ALA A 281 20.04 -2.39 7.05
N GLY A 282 21.32 -2.11 7.28
CA GLY A 282 22.42 -3.07 7.03
C GLY A 282 22.74 -3.26 5.55
N SER A 283 23.10 -4.49 5.16
CA SER A 283 23.60 -4.80 3.79
C SER A 283 22.56 -5.53 2.93
N GLY A 284 21.40 -5.89 3.47
CA GLY A 284 20.35 -6.61 2.74
C GLY A 284 19.35 -5.70 2.05
N MET A 285 18.37 -6.30 1.40
CA MET A 285 17.19 -5.57 0.92
C MET A 285 16.21 -5.39 2.06
N GLY A 286 15.54 -4.26 2.10
CA GLY A 286 14.43 -3.99 2.98
C GLY A 286 13.21 -3.53 2.19
N THR A 287 12.04 -4.04 2.53
CA THR A 287 10.78 -3.65 1.88
C THR A 287 9.73 -3.30 2.91
N ARG A 288 9.03 -2.21 2.64
CA ARG A 288 7.87 -1.77 3.40
C ARG A 288 6.67 -1.50 2.49
N LEU A 289 5.48 -1.73 3.01
CA LEU A 289 4.26 -1.13 2.49
C LEU A 289 4.05 0.18 3.24
N ALA A 290 4.13 1.30 2.53
CA ALA A 290 3.90 2.65 3.06
C ALA A 290 2.48 3.08 2.74
N ILE A 291 1.72 3.50 3.74
CA ILE A 291 0.29 3.82 3.61
C ILE A 291 0.03 5.26 4.04
N THR A 292 -0.52 6.04 3.12
CA THR A 292 -0.96 7.43 3.34
C THR A 292 -2.33 7.67 2.72
N PRO A 293 -3.16 8.53 3.29
CA PRO A 293 -4.38 8.98 2.63
C PRO A 293 -4.08 10.09 1.61
N ARG A 294 -4.96 10.25 0.64
CA ARG A 294 -5.11 11.42 -0.22
C ARG A 294 -3.86 11.89 -0.98
N PRO A 295 -3.47 11.22 -2.04
CA PRO A 295 -2.47 11.75 -2.96
C PRO A 295 -3.00 12.96 -3.77
N PRO A 296 -2.12 13.88 -4.22
CA PRO A 296 -0.71 13.94 -3.87
C PRO A 296 -0.50 14.57 -2.50
N SER A 297 0.25 13.89 -1.63
CA SER A 297 0.63 14.45 -0.35
C SER A 297 1.82 15.41 -0.50
N LEU A 298 1.75 16.55 0.16
CA LEU A 298 2.90 17.43 0.27
C LEU A 298 3.84 16.91 1.35
N HIS A 299 5.11 16.79 1.01
CA HIS A 299 6.16 16.44 1.94
C HIS A 299 6.87 17.72 2.37
N TYR A 300 6.93 17.96 3.66
CA TYR A 300 7.61 19.10 4.26
C TYR A 300 9.00 18.63 4.70
N TYR A 301 10.04 19.18 4.10
CA TYR A 301 11.42 18.76 4.34
C TYR A 301 12.15 19.69 5.29
N GLN A 302 13.16 19.18 5.97
CA GLN A 302 14.07 20.00 6.74
C GLN A 302 14.77 21.04 5.82
N PRO A 303 15.07 22.24 6.33
CA PRO A 303 15.84 23.23 5.57
C PRO A 303 17.16 22.64 5.06
N GLY A 304 17.39 22.76 3.74
CA GLY A 304 18.59 22.24 3.10
C GLY A 304 18.52 20.75 2.72
N ALA A 305 17.41 20.06 2.94
CA ALA A 305 17.21 18.69 2.44
C ALA A 305 17.12 18.66 0.92
N SER A 306 17.56 17.57 0.31
CA SER A 306 17.37 17.30 -1.11
C SER A 306 16.06 16.53 -1.33
N LEU A 307 15.45 16.66 -2.51
CA LEU A 307 14.23 15.93 -2.88
C LEU A 307 14.41 14.40 -3.01
N GLY A 308 15.55 13.87 -2.65
CA GLY A 308 15.85 12.44 -2.63
C GLY A 308 16.18 11.90 -1.25
N ASP A 309 16.06 12.72 -0.25
CA ASP A 309 16.36 12.37 1.15
C ASP A 309 15.16 11.76 1.88
#